data_c3d24b18b56faec8c8217e20b317fc6e
#
_entry.id   c3d24b18b56faec8c8217e20b317fc6e
#
_cell.length_a   1.000
_cell.length_b   1.000
_cell.length_c   1.000
_cell.angle_alpha   90.00
_cell.angle_beta   90.00
_cell.angle_gamma   90.00
#
_symmetry.space_group_name_H-M   'P 1'
#
loop_
_entity.id
_entity.type
_entity.pdbx_description
1 polymer ?
#
loop_
_entity_poly.entity_id
_entity_poly.type
_entity_poly.pdbx_seq_one_letter_code
_entity_poly.pdbx_strand_id
1 'polypeptide(L)' 'MSHVFNPNAPKKPTNVSINSDLLDKSRGLNINLSATLEAALTEQLRAHQRTQWKAENAKA' A
#
# COMPACT_ATOMS: atom_id res chain seq x y z
N MET A 1 4.22 10.36 -17.00
CA MET A 1 3.51 9.42 -16.12
C MET A 1 3.78 9.77 -14.66
N SER A 2 2.74 9.99 -13.91
CA SER A 2 2.89 10.36 -12.51
C SER A 2 2.99 9.11 -11.64
N HIS A 3 3.86 9.16 -10.64
CA HIS A 3 3.98 8.10 -9.66
C HIS A 3 2.97 8.29 -8.54
N VAL A 4 2.44 7.20 -8.02
CA VAL A 4 1.55 7.23 -6.88
C VAL A 4 2.30 7.74 -5.65
N PHE A 5 3.58 7.44 -5.60
CA PHE A 5 4.47 7.86 -4.52
C PHE A 5 5.90 7.98 -5.06
N ASN A 6 6.78 8.57 -4.28
CA ASN A 6 8.18 8.70 -4.65
C ASN A 6 8.93 7.38 -4.37
N PRO A 7 9.28 6.59 -5.41
CA PRO A 7 9.94 5.31 -5.18
C PRO A 7 11.36 5.42 -4.64
N ASN A 8 11.95 6.62 -4.71
CA ASN A 8 13.31 6.86 -4.21
C ASN A 8 13.34 7.33 -2.77
N ALA A 9 12.18 7.50 -2.15
CA ALA A 9 12.15 7.90 -0.74
C ALA A 9 12.74 6.79 0.13
N PRO A 10 13.49 7.14 1.18
CA PRO A 10 14.09 6.15 2.06
C PRO A 10 13.03 5.40 2.85
N LYS A 11 13.32 4.15 3.17
CA LYS A 11 12.42 3.35 3.99
C LYS A 11 12.56 3.73 5.45
N LYS A 12 11.45 3.76 6.15
CA LYS A 12 11.41 4.06 7.58
C LYS A 12 10.80 2.89 8.34
N PRO A 13 11.33 2.55 9.52
CA PRO A 13 10.68 1.54 10.36
C PRO A 13 9.28 2.00 10.75
N THR A 14 8.32 1.11 10.65
CA THR A 14 6.94 1.42 10.98
C THR A 14 6.35 0.24 11.75
N ASN A 15 5.72 0.52 12.90
CA ASN A 15 5.07 -0.51 13.68
C ASN A 15 3.64 -0.67 13.20
N VAL A 16 3.26 -1.91 12.91
CA VAL A 16 1.93 -2.25 12.45
C VAL A 16 1.39 -3.39 13.29
N SER A 17 0.13 -3.26 13.71
CA SER A 17 -0.54 -4.34 14.44
C SER A 17 -1.20 -5.27 13.44
N ILE A 18 -0.88 -6.56 13.53
CA ILE A 18 -1.40 -7.56 12.61
C ILE A 18 -1.94 -8.73 13.43
N ASN A 19 -3.03 -9.32 12.96
CA ASN A 19 -3.56 -10.54 13.56
C ASN A 19 -2.44 -11.57 13.72
N SER A 20 -2.29 -12.14 14.90
CA SER A 20 -1.14 -13.03 15.20
C SER A 20 -1.15 -14.31 14.37
N ASP A 21 -2.32 -14.86 14.11
CA ASP A 21 -2.42 -16.09 13.29
C ASP A 21 -2.04 -15.78 11.84
N LEU A 22 -2.53 -14.67 11.31
CA LEU A 22 -2.19 -14.24 9.96
C LEU A 22 -0.70 -13.99 9.83
N LEU A 23 -0.09 -13.38 10.84
CA LEU A 23 1.35 -13.11 10.85
C LEU A 23 2.15 -14.41 10.86
N ASP A 24 1.77 -15.37 11.71
CA ASP A 24 2.47 -16.64 11.81
C ASP A 24 2.40 -17.42 10.50
N LYS A 25 1.23 -17.47 9.89
CA LYS A 25 1.06 -18.17 8.61
C LYS A 25 1.85 -17.51 7.48
N SER A 26 1.88 -16.20 7.48
CA SER A 26 2.66 -15.44 6.48
C SER A 26 4.14 -15.71 6.61
N ARG A 27 4.65 -15.75 7.85
CA ARG A 27 6.05 -16.06 8.10
C ARG A 27 6.40 -17.49 7.69
N GLY A 28 5.48 -18.41 7.93
CA GLY A 28 5.65 -19.81 7.53
C GLY A 28 5.81 -20.00 6.03
N LEU A 29 5.25 -19.08 5.23
CA LEU A 29 5.37 -19.08 3.78
C LEU A 29 6.50 -18.21 3.26
N ASN A 30 7.31 -17.64 4.16
CA ASN A 30 8.40 -16.73 3.80
C ASN A 30 7.94 -15.51 3.01
N ILE A 31 6.76 -15.02 3.31
CA ILE A 31 6.24 -13.83 2.66
C ILE A 31 7.01 -12.60 3.15
N ASN A 32 7.46 -11.78 2.22
CA ASN A 32 8.11 -10.53 2.57
C ASN A 32 7.03 -9.52 3.00
N LEU A 33 6.93 -9.32 4.31
CA LEU A 33 5.88 -8.48 4.89
C LEU A 33 6.00 -7.03 4.46
N SER A 34 7.23 -6.51 4.38
CA SER A 34 7.45 -5.13 3.97
C SER A 34 7.01 -4.89 2.52
N ALA A 35 7.41 -5.79 1.63
CA ALA A 35 7.03 -5.68 0.23
C ALA A 35 5.52 -5.84 0.04
N THR A 36 4.92 -6.76 0.78
CA THR A 36 3.47 -6.97 0.72
C THR A 36 2.73 -5.74 1.21
N LEU A 37 3.19 -5.14 2.30
CA LEU A 37 2.58 -3.94 2.85
C LEU A 37 2.71 -2.77 1.86
N GLU A 38 3.88 -2.59 1.28
CA GLU A 38 4.09 -1.52 0.31
C GLU A 38 3.21 -1.68 -0.92
N ALA A 39 3.05 -2.92 -1.39
CA ALA A 39 2.17 -3.20 -2.53
C ALA A 39 0.72 -2.89 -2.20
N ALA A 40 0.27 -3.26 -1.00
CA ALA A 40 -1.10 -2.99 -0.57
C ALA A 40 -1.35 -1.49 -0.44
N LEU A 41 -0.42 -0.76 0.16
CA LEU A 41 -0.53 0.68 0.31
C LEU A 41 -0.52 1.40 -1.03
N THR A 42 0.33 0.95 -1.94
CA THR A 42 0.38 1.51 -3.29
C THR A 42 -0.96 1.37 -4.00
N GLU A 43 -1.56 0.19 -3.90
CA GLU A 43 -2.86 -0.04 -4.51
C GLU A 43 -3.97 0.80 -3.88
N GLN A 44 -3.94 0.96 -2.56
CA GLN A 44 -4.91 1.81 -1.86
C GLN A 44 -4.78 3.27 -2.30
N LEU A 45 -3.56 3.77 -2.43
CA LEU A 45 -3.34 5.14 -2.88
C LEU A 45 -3.81 5.32 -4.31
N ARG A 46 -3.51 4.35 -5.17
CA ARG A 46 -3.93 4.39 -6.57
C ARG A 46 -5.44 4.42 -6.68
N ALA A 47 -6.12 3.59 -5.91
CA ALA A 47 -7.58 3.54 -5.91
C ALA A 47 -8.19 4.86 -5.42
N HIS A 48 -7.58 5.46 -4.40
CA HIS A 48 -8.04 6.74 -3.86
C HIS A 48 -7.87 7.86 -4.88
N GLN A 49 -6.74 7.92 -5.54
CA GLN A 49 -6.50 8.92 -6.58
C GLN A 49 -7.47 8.77 -7.75
N ARG A 50 -7.76 7.54 -8.13
CA ARG A 50 -8.72 7.26 -9.19
C ARG A 50 -10.12 7.75 -8.82
N THR A 51 -10.52 7.54 -7.58
CA THR A 51 -11.81 8.01 -7.08
C THR A 51 -11.88 9.52 -7.06
N GLN A 52 -10.83 10.20 -6.63
CA GLN A 52 -10.79 11.66 -6.63
C GLN A 52 -10.88 12.22 -8.05
N TRP A 53 -10.16 11.59 -8.97
CA TRP A 53 -10.19 12.02 -10.36
C TRP A 53 -11.60 11.92 -10.94
N LYS A 54 -12.30 10.84 -10.68
CA LYS A 54 -13.68 10.66 -11.14
C LYS A 54 -14.62 11.70 -10.53
N ALA A 55 -14.46 11.96 -9.25
CA ALA A 55 -15.30 12.94 -8.56
C ALA A 55 -15.12 14.33 -9.15
N GLU A 56 -13.88 14.72 -9.44
CA GLU A 56 -13.59 16.02 -10.01
C GLU A 56 -14.13 16.14 -11.44
N ASN A 57 -13.99 15.09 -12.23
CA ASN A 57 -14.44 15.11 -13.61
C ASN A 57 -15.95 14.98 -13.74
N ALA A 58 -16.60 14.37 -12.77
CA ALA A 58 -18.05 14.25 -12.78
C ALA A 58 -18.76 15.58 -12.63
N LYS A 59 -18.09 16.58 -12.09
CA LYS A 59 -18.66 17.91 -11.90
C LYS A 59 -18.57 18.78 -13.15
N ALA A 60 -17.77 18.37 -14.07
CA ALA A 60 -17.67 19.11 -15.33
C ALA A 60 -18.88 18.85 -16.21
#